data_e313f663c0bec9b4688808f6afa10239
#
_entry.id   e313f663c0bec9b4688808f6afa10239
#
_cell.length_a   1.000
_cell.length_b   1.000
_cell.length_c   1.000
_cell.angle_alpha   90.00
_cell.angle_beta   90.00
_cell.angle_gamma   90.00
#
_symmetry.space_group_name_H-M   'P 1'
#
loop_
_entity.id
_entity.type
_entity.pdbx_description
1 polymer ?
#
loop_
_entity_poly.entity_id
_entity_poly.type
_entity_poly.pdbx_seq_one_letter_code
_entity_poly.pdbx_strand_id
1 'polypeptide(L)'
;RGSATVYAEYYKRDSIFQGDRDFSNFALGGETDGGDLQQFGSSTLPSGVLRYLGGAQGNTGLPAGTEFGAAGTNGFGTGVVFDQPRDFRRRAGDLYNYAPVNYLQLPQERYLLGGYADYELGGGHRAYAEVSYVNNQVEAALAATPVTGNFNVDLATVQPFLVAGDFAQL
;
A
#
# COMPACT_ATOMS: atom_id res chain seq x y z
N ARG A 1 -58.42 -4.66 -3.86
CA ARG A 1 -57.55 -5.25 -2.83
C ARG A 1 -56.12 -4.74 -3.09
N GLY A 2 -55.32 -4.65 -2.01
CA GLY A 2 -53.95 -4.25 -2.15
C GLY A 2 -53.07 -4.83 -1.05
N SER A 3 -51.79 -4.79 -1.25
CA SER A 3 -50.77 -5.14 -0.27
C SER A 3 -49.65 -4.07 -0.23
N ALA A 4 -49.00 -3.97 0.91
CA ALA A 4 -47.80 -3.16 1.06
C ALA A 4 -46.80 -3.91 1.94
N THR A 5 -45.55 -3.88 1.54
CA THR A 5 -44.44 -4.44 2.30
C THR A 5 -43.37 -3.39 2.45
N VAL A 6 -42.85 -3.24 3.67
CA VAL A 6 -41.72 -2.38 3.97
C VAL A 6 -40.65 -3.24 4.64
N TYR A 7 -39.41 -3.04 4.26
CA TYR A 7 -38.26 -3.74 4.84
C TYR A 7 -37.13 -2.76 5.12
N ALA A 8 -36.38 -3.06 6.15
CA ALA A 8 -35.18 -2.31 6.53
C ALA A 8 -34.07 -3.26 6.93
N GLU A 9 -32.87 -2.91 6.58
CA GLU A 9 -31.68 -3.67 6.95
C GLU A 9 -30.61 -2.71 7.45
N TYR A 10 -29.97 -3.09 8.54
CA TYR A 10 -28.73 -2.50 8.99
C TYR A 10 -27.66 -3.58 9.03
N TYR A 11 -26.55 -3.32 8.39
CA TYR A 11 -25.40 -4.19 8.38
C TYR A 11 -24.15 -3.43 8.78
N LYS A 12 -23.38 -3.99 9.71
CA LYS A 12 -22.08 -3.48 10.12
C LYS A 12 -21.06 -4.60 10.14
N ARG A 13 -19.90 -4.32 9.61
CA ARG A 13 -18.74 -5.20 9.64
C ARG A 13 -17.53 -4.38 10.03
N ASP A 14 -16.79 -4.84 11.04
CA ASP A 14 -15.56 -4.21 11.48
C ASP A 14 -14.37 -4.62 10.59
N SER A 15 -13.33 -3.80 10.60
CA SER A 15 -12.08 -4.10 9.90
C SER A 15 -11.31 -5.23 10.56
N ILE A 16 -10.55 -5.95 9.74
CA ILE A 16 -9.48 -6.85 10.18
C ILE A 16 -8.25 -6.47 9.37
N PHE A 17 -7.13 -6.22 10.02
CA PHE A 17 -5.87 -6.01 9.34
C PHE A 17 -5.19 -7.35 9.02
N GLN A 18 -4.37 -7.36 7.98
CA GLN A 18 -3.59 -8.54 7.64
C GLN A 18 -2.63 -8.93 8.76
N GLY A 19 -2.11 -7.93 9.49
CA GLY A 19 -1.26 -8.15 10.65
C GLY A 19 -1.93 -8.85 11.85
N ASP A 20 -3.27 -8.89 11.88
CA ASP A 20 -4.03 -9.55 12.95
C ASP A 20 -4.13 -11.08 12.78
N ARG A 21 -3.59 -11.61 11.70
CA ARG A 21 -3.67 -13.04 11.37
C ARG A 21 -2.33 -13.57 10.90
N ASP A 22 -1.90 -14.69 11.46
CA ASP A 22 -0.59 -15.31 11.16
C ASP A 22 -0.41 -15.64 9.68
N PHE A 23 -1.47 -16.08 9.00
CA PHE A 23 -1.43 -16.45 7.58
C PHE A 23 -1.35 -15.26 6.62
N SER A 24 -1.60 -14.04 7.07
CA SER A 24 -1.63 -12.83 6.25
C SER A 24 -0.72 -11.72 6.75
N ASN A 25 0.02 -11.92 7.84
CA ASN A 25 0.86 -10.87 8.42
C ASN A 25 2.14 -10.57 7.63
N PHE A 26 2.43 -11.35 6.59
CA PHE A 26 3.51 -11.08 5.65
C PHE A 26 2.98 -10.94 4.23
N ALA A 27 3.53 -9.98 3.51
CA ALA A 27 3.35 -9.93 2.07
C ALA A 27 4.02 -11.17 1.46
N LEU A 28 3.28 -11.90 0.64
CA LEU A 28 3.73 -13.10 -0.03
C LEU A 28 3.82 -12.84 -1.53
N GLY A 29 4.78 -13.42 -2.17
CA GLY A 29 4.99 -13.29 -3.59
C GLY A 29 5.92 -14.38 -4.12
N GLY A 30 6.14 -14.35 -5.46
CA GLY A 30 7.08 -15.27 -6.09
C GLY A 30 6.50 -16.66 -6.36
N GLU A 31 5.17 -16.80 -6.40
CA GLU A 31 4.54 -17.99 -6.91
C GLU A 31 4.90 -18.13 -8.40
N THR A 32 6.01 -18.81 -8.65
CA THR A 32 6.32 -19.33 -9.98
C THR A 32 5.76 -20.73 -10.06
N ASP A 33 5.45 -21.22 -11.25
CA ASP A 33 4.84 -22.52 -11.51
C ASP A 33 5.39 -23.63 -10.60
N GLY A 34 4.63 -24.00 -9.56
CA GLY A 34 4.98 -25.04 -8.61
C GLY A 34 5.96 -24.63 -7.49
N GLY A 35 6.24 -23.36 -7.32
CA GLY A 35 7.06 -22.84 -6.22
C GLY A 35 6.23 -22.49 -4.97
N ASP A 36 6.84 -22.61 -3.80
CA ASP A 36 6.25 -22.16 -2.55
C ASP A 36 6.19 -20.62 -2.49
N LEU A 37 5.11 -20.10 -1.91
CA LEU A 37 5.00 -18.68 -1.59
C LEU A 37 6.14 -18.28 -0.64
N GLN A 38 6.85 -17.24 -0.99
CA GLN A 38 7.93 -16.68 -0.19
C GLN A 38 7.52 -15.34 0.41
N GLN A 39 8.09 -15.03 1.57
CA GLN A 39 7.95 -13.70 2.14
C GLN A 39 8.53 -12.67 1.19
N PHE A 40 7.74 -11.68 0.92
CA PHE A 40 8.04 -10.59 -0.01
C PHE A 40 7.81 -9.24 0.66
N GLY A 41 8.03 -8.15 -0.06
CA GLY A 41 7.78 -6.81 0.44
C GLY A 41 8.12 -5.74 -0.58
N SER A 42 7.91 -4.51 -0.20
CA SER A 42 8.29 -3.37 -1.03
C SER A 42 9.80 -3.15 -0.99
N SER A 43 10.38 -2.93 -2.15
CA SER A 43 11.76 -2.48 -2.25
C SER A 43 11.97 -1.02 -1.84
N THR A 44 10.89 -0.29 -1.57
CA THR A 44 10.92 1.08 -1.06
C THR A 44 10.64 1.03 0.43
N LEU A 45 11.64 1.37 1.22
CA LEU A 45 11.59 1.30 2.68
C LEU A 45 11.05 2.62 3.26
N PRO A 46 10.32 2.58 4.37
CA PRO A 46 9.90 3.79 5.09
C PRO A 46 11.06 4.68 5.55
N SER A 47 12.21 4.08 5.85
CA SER A 47 13.44 4.79 6.21
C SER A 47 14.13 5.48 5.03
N GLY A 48 13.68 5.21 3.80
CA GLY A 48 14.28 5.73 2.58
C GLY A 48 15.34 4.81 1.99
N VAL A 49 15.45 4.86 0.67
CA VAL A 49 16.48 4.17 -0.11
C VAL A 49 17.07 5.18 -1.08
N LEU A 50 18.37 5.36 -1.04
CA LEU A 50 19.10 6.14 -2.03
C LEU A 50 19.85 5.21 -2.97
N ARG A 51 19.77 5.49 -4.26
CA ARG A 51 20.50 4.78 -5.30
C ARG A 51 21.27 5.75 -6.14
N TYR A 52 22.50 5.39 -6.42
CA TYR A 52 23.26 6.10 -7.40
C TYR A 52 22.82 5.74 -8.80
N LEU A 53 22.46 6.74 -9.59
CA LEU A 53 21.97 6.53 -10.95
C LEU A 53 23.08 6.49 -12.00
N GLY A 54 24.28 6.33 -11.70
CA GLY A 54 25.46 6.22 -12.60
C GLY A 54 25.23 6.51 -14.09
N GLY A 55 26.22 6.97 -14.81
CA GLY A 55 26.13 7.25 -16.25
C GLY A 55 25.95 8.73 -16.60
N ALA A 56 25.60 9.03 -17.83
CA ALA A 56 25.64 10.38 -18.41
C ALA A 56 24.77 11.44 -17.71
N GLN A 57 23.88 11.04 -16.81
CA GLN A 57 23.03 11.96 -16.06
C GLN A 57 23.41 12.11 -14.59
N GLY A 58 24.36 11.36 -14.11
CA GLY A 58 24.75 11.36 -12.71
C GLY A 58 26.23 11.07 -12.56
N ASN A 59 27.08 11.84 -13.22
CA ASN A 59 28.50 11.77 -12.94
C ASN A 59 28.76 12.45 -11.60
N THR A 60 28.74 11.67 -10.55
CA THR A 60 29.09 12.16 -9.20
C THR A 60 30.60 12.19 -8.99
N GLY A 61 31.38 11.67 -9.93
CA GLY A 61 32.82 11.49 -9.73
C GLY A 61 33.19 10.46 -8.66
N LEU A 62 32.21 9.72 -8.13
CA LEU A 62 32.48 8.73 -7.11
C LEU A 62 33.25 7.55 -7.69
N PRO A 63 34.29 7.05 -7.00
CA PRO A 63 35.06 5.90 -7.43
C PRO A 63 34.17 4.64 -7.55
N ALA A 64 34.48 3.78 -8.52
CA ALA A 64 33.86 2.48 -8.60
C ALA A 64 34.14 1.70 -7.30
N GLY A 65 33.09 1.19 -6.67
CA GLY A 65 33.19 0.45 -5.42
C GLY A 65 32.76 1.20 -4.16
N THR A 66 32.33 2.47 -4.30
CA THR A 66 31.65 3.15 -3.20
C THR A 66 30.28 2.52 -2.93
N GLU A 67 29.72 2.75 -1.75
CA GLU A 67 28.39 2.22 -1.34
C GLU A 67 27.31 2.55 -2.38
N PHE A 68 27.41 3.68 -3.06
CA PHE A 68 26.54 4.13 -4.13
C PHE A 68 26.90 3.59 -5.52
N GLY A 69 28.14 3.11 -5.70
CA GLY A 69 28.78 3.04 -7.02
C GLY A 69 28.63 1.73 -7.79
N ALA A 70 27.97 0.74 -7.28
CA ALA A 70 27.79 -0.49 -8.04
C ALA A 70 26.35 -0.63 -8.51
N ALA A 71 26.11 -0.44 -9.80
CA ALA A 71 24.93 -0.99 -10.44
C ALA A 71 24.98 -2.53 -10.24
N GLY A 72 24.38 -3.01 -9.17
CA GLY A 72 24.30 -4.43 -8.88
C GLY A 72 23.43 -5.13 -9.91
N THR A 73 23.82 -6.32 -10.24
CA THR A 73 23.13 -7.21 -11.18
C THR A 73 21.75 -7.66 -10.69
N ASN A 74 21.38 -7.36 -9.46
CA ASN A 74 20.09 -7.75 -8.87
C ASN A 74 19.38 -6.50 -8.38
N GLY A 75 18.26 -6.16 -8.97
CA GLY A 75 17.51 -4.92 -8.74
C GLY A 75 17.15 -4.56 -7.30
N PHE A 76 17.43 -5.39 -6.32
CA PHE A 76 17.15 -5.16 -4.90
C PHE A 76 18.38 -4.90 -4.03
N GLY A 77 19.59 -5.16 -4.54
CA GLY A 77 20.83 -5.14 -3.75
C GLY A 77 21.67 -3.87 -3.87
N THR A 78 21.23 -2.86 -4.62
CA THR A 78 22.01 -1.64 -4.85
C THR A 78 21.44 -0.46 -4.11
N GLY A 79 22.33 0.37 -3.58
CA GLY A 79 22.00 1.58 -2.86
C GLY A 79 22.23 1.46 -1.36
N VAL A 80 21.89 2.51 -0.67
CA VAL A 80 21.98 2.60 0.78
C VAL A 80 20.62 2.82 1.39
N VAL A 81 20.44 2.36 2.62
CA VAL A 81 19.26 2.55 3.44
C VAL A 81 19.66 3.27 4.73
N PHE A 82 18.77 4.09 5.26
CA PHE A 82 18.97 4.73 6.55
C PHE A 82 18.48 3.78 7.66
N ASP A 83 19.40 3.33 8.50
CA ASP A 83 19.08 2.51 9.67
C ASP A 83 18.74 3.37 10.89
N GLN A 84 19.46 4.48 11.03
CA GLN A 84 19.29 5.46 12.10
C GLN A 84 19.21 6.86 11.51
N PRO A 85 18.68 7.83 12.21
CA PRO A 85 18.80 9.22 11.80
C PRO A 85 20.27 9.59 11.55
N ARG A 86 20.59 10.06 10.35
CA ARG A 86 21.93 10.53 9.93
C ARG A 86 22.96 9.41 9.67
N ASP A 87 22.53 8.14 9.68
CA ASP A 87 23.41 6.99 9.47
C ASP A 87 22.83 6.09 8.38
N PHE A 88 23.64 5.63 7.48
CA PHE A 88 23.21 4.74 6.41
C PHE A 88 24.15 3.54 6.26
N ARG A 89 23.61 2.49 5.75
CA ARG A 89 24.37 1.29 5.39
C ARG A 89 24.03 0.81 3.98
N ARG A 90 24.89 -0.02 3.45
CA ARG A 90 24.59 -0.71 2.18
C ARG A 90 23.32 -1.52 2.30
N ARG A 91 22.49 -1.44 1.28
CA ARG A 91 21.30 -2.27 1.16
C ARG A 91 21.68 -3.73 0.94
N ALA A 92 21.08 -4.64 1.70
CA ALA A 92 21.34 -6.08 1.69
C ALA A 92 20.06 -6.91 1.44
N GLY A 93 19.26 -6.53 0.43
CA GLY A 93 17.99 -7.21 0.15
C GLY A 93 16.84 -6.77 1.06
N ASP A 94 16.98 -5.63 1.71
CA ASP A 94 15.96 -5.09 2.61
C ASP A 94 14.63 -4.90 1.88
N LEU A 95 13.56 -5.42 2.48
CA LEU A 95 12.19 -5.28 2.01
C LEU A 95 11.29 -4.81 3.14
N TYR A 96 10.37 -3.94 2.79
CA TYR A 96 9.33 -3.49 3.72
C TYR A 96 8.11 -4.39 3.63
N ASN A 97 7.79 -5.06 4.74
CA ASN A 97 6.56 -5.81 4.84
C ASN A 97 5.37 -4.84 5.04
N TYR A 98 4.62 -4.60 3.99
CA TYR A 98 3.45 -3.71 3.99
C TYR A 98 2.15 -4.43 4.38
N ALA A 99 2.17 -5.76 4.49
CA ALA A 99 0.97 -6.54 4.76
C ALA A 99 0.26 -6.15 6.07
N PRO A 100 0.97 -5.96 7.20
CA PRO A 100 0.30 -5.72 8.49
C PRO A 100 -0.64 -4.52 8.51
N VAL A 101 -0.35 -3.50 7.70
CA VAL A 101 -1.13 -2.24 7.66
C VAL A 101 -2.24 -2.23 6.62
N ASN A 102 -2.34 -3.27 5.81
CA ASN A 102 -3.42 -3.43 4.85
C ASN A 102 -4.62 -4.14 5.47
N TYR A 103 -5.80 -3.80 5.03
CA TYR A 103 -6.99 -4.53 5.43
C TYR A 103 -7.03 -5.93 4.81
N LEU A 104 -7.25 -6.93 5.65
CA LEU A 104 -7.70 -8.26 5.24
C LEU A 104 -9.21 -8.26 4.99
N GLN A 105 -9.94 -7.52 5.82
CA GLN A 105 -11.37 -7.29 5.71
C GLN A 105 -11.65 -5.80 5.86
N LEU A 106 -12.31 -5.23 4.85
CA LEU A 106 -12.72 -3.83 4.88
C LEU A 106 -13.88 -3.62 5.86
N PRO A 107 -13.88 -2.54 6.66
CA PRO A 107 -15.04 -2.15 7.43
C PRO A 107 -16.16 -1.73 6.47
N GLN A 108 -17.37 -2.02 6.84
CA GLN A 108 -18.53 -1.68 6.03
C GLN A 108 -19.72 -1.36 6.93
N GLU A 109 -20.41 -0.29 6.60
CA GLU A 109 -21.68 0.06 7.21
C GLU A 109 -22.72 0.30 6.11
N ARG A 110 -23.85 -0.37 6.20
CA ARG A 110 -24.90 -0.27 5.20
C ARG A 110 -26.25 -0.13 5.86
N TYR A 111 -27.00 0.85 5.39
CA TYR A 111 -28.40 1.04 5.67
C TYR A 111 -29.19 0.79 4.40
N LEU A 112 -30.20 -0.03 4.49
CA LEU A 112 -31.12 -0.30 3.39
C LEU A 112 -32.55 -0.13 3.90
N LEU A 113 -33.34 0.63 3.17
CA LEU A 113 -34.77 0.80 3.40
C LEU A 113 -35.47 0.61 2.06
N GLY A 114 -36.50 -0.22 2.05
CA GLY A 114 -37.28 -0.41 0.85
C GLY A 114 -38.72 -0.73 1.13
N GLY A 115 -39.52 -0.61 0.11
CA GLY A 115 -40.93 -0.95 0.18
C GLY A 115 -41.52 -1.10 -1.20
N TYR A 116 -42.49 -1.95 -1.26
CA TYR A 116 -43.33 -2.09 -2.44
C TYR A 116 -44.80 -2.20 -2.04
N ALA A 117 -45.64 -1.65 -2.87
CA ALA A 117 -47.08 -1.69 -2.68
C ALA A 117 -47.77 -1.95 -4.01
N ASP A 118 -48.91 -2.64 -3.93
CA ASP A 118 -49.81 -2.81 -5.04
C ASP A 118 -51.25 -2.58 -4.61
N TYR A 119 -52.07 -2.12 -5.54
CA TYR A 119 -53.46 -1.88 -5.31
C TYR A 119 -54.31 -2.08 -6.56
N GLU A 120 -55.38 -2.87 -6.43
CA GLU A 120 -56.37 -3.10 -7.50
C GLU A 120 -57.34 -1.89 -7.51
N LEU A 121 -57.32 -1.13 -8.61
CA LEU A 121 -58.16 0.06 -8.82
C LEU A 121 -59.58 -0.26 -9.29
N GLY A 122 -59.84 -1.54 -9.68
CA GLY A 122 -61.08 -1.92 -10.33
C GLY A 122 -60.99 -1.82 -11.86
N GLY A 123 -61.99 -2.37 -12.55
CA GLY A 123 -61.98 -2.37 -14.03
C GLY A 123 -60.79 -3.12 -14.68
N GLY A 124 -60.13 -4.02 -13.96
CA GLY A 124 -58.93 -4.72 -14.43
C GLY A 124 -57.64 -3.96 -14.32
N HIS A 125 -57.64 -2.79 -13.68
CA HIS A 125 -56.42 -1.96 -13.50
C HIS A 125 -55.78 -2.24 -12.14
N ARG A 126 -54.44 -2.32 -12.13
CA ARG A 126 -53.60 -2.45 -10.93
C ARG A 126 -52.54 -1.34 -10.93
N ALA A 127 -52.40 -0.65 -9.83
CA ALA A 127 -51.31 0.27 -9.58
C ALA A 127 -50.27 -0.43 -8.71
N TYR A 128 -48.99 -0.14 -8.96
CA TYR A 128 -47.89 -0.61 -8.10
C TYR A 128 -46.85 0.51 -7.92
N ALA A 129 -46.17 0.45 -6.81
CA ALA A 129 -45.08 1.34 -6.52
C ALA A 129 -43.96 0.55 -5.81
N GLU A 130 -42.75 0.89 -6.13
CA GLU A 130 -41.54 0.37 -5.47
C GLU A 130 -40.61 1.53 -5.16
N VAL A 131 -40.05 1.51 -3.97
CA VAL A 131 -39.02 2.47 -3.54
C VAL A 131 -37.93 1.74 -2.78
N SER A 132 -36.69 2.13 -3.04
CA SER A 132 -35.53 1.64 -2.28
C SER A 132 -34.55 2.80 -2.02
N TYR A 133 -33.95 2.75 -0.86
CA TYR A 133 -32.85 3.61 -0.46
C TYR A 133 -31.73 2.75 0.10
N VAL A 134 -30.52 2.94 -0.41
CA VAL A 134 -29.31 2.25 0.07
C VAL A 134 -28.23 3.28 0.33
N ASN A 135 -27.70 3.28 1.54
CA ASN A 135 -26.47 3.97 1.87
C ASN A 135 -25.44 2.92 2.28
N ASN A 136 -24.31 2.88 1.58
CA ASN A 136 -23.23 1.94 1.83
C ASN A 136 -21.93 2.69 1.96
N GLN A 137 -21.32 2.61 3.14
CA GLN A 137 -20.03 3.22 3.45
C GLN A 137 -18.98 2.14 3.66
N VAL A 138 -17.88 2.26 2.93
CA VAL A 138 -16.72 1.37 3.03
C VAL A 138 -15.48 2.24 3.14
N GLU A 139 -14.73 2.04 4.19
CA GLU A 139 -13.43 2.69 4.36
C GLU A 139 -12.34 1.77 3.80
N ALA A 140 -11.42 2.37 3.04
CA ALA A 140 -10.26 1.65 2.51
C ALA A 140 -8.98 2.30 3.04
N ALA A 141 -8.06 1.46 3.50
CA ALA A 141 -6.72 1.88 3.85
C ALA A 141 -5.71 0.91 3.23
N LEU A 142 -4.65 1.47 2.71
CA LEU A 142 -3.51 0.74 2.17
C LEU A 142 -2.24 1.27 2.84
N ALA A 143 -1.17 0.51 2.74
CA ALA A 143 0.15 0.99 3.10
C ALA A 143 0.47 2.30 2.36
N ALA A 144 1.23 3.17 3.00
CA ALA A 144 1.60 4.46 2.44
C ALA A 144 2.24 4.30 1.06
N THR A 145 1.80 5.13 0.11
CA THR A 145 2.37 5.15 -1.24
C THR A 145 3.77 5.75 -1.18
N PRO A 146 4.78 5.04 -1.70
CA PRO A 146 6.14 5.56 -1.73
C PRO A 146 6.26 6.75 -2.69
N VAL A 147 7.08 7.71 -2.32
CA VAL A 147 7.51 8.79 -3.20
C VAL A 147 8.87 8.41 -3.78
N THR A 148 8.96 8.35 -5.08
CA THR A 148 10.19 8.04 -5.81
C THR A 148 10.48 9.13 -6.84
N GLY A 149 11.75 9.43 -7.05
CA GLY A 149 12.15 10.42 -8.03
C GLY A 149 13.67 10.56 -8.10
N ASN A 150 14.13 11.21 -9.14
CA ASN A 150 15.53 11.56 -9.30
C ASN A 150 15.73 12.99 -8.76
N PHE A 151 16.73 13.18 -7.98
CA PHE A 151 17.09 14.50 -7.45
C PHE A 151 18.60 14.65 -7.35
N ASN A 152 19.05 15.87 -7.49
CA ASN A 152 20.44 16.20 -7.28
C ASN A 152 20.63 16.53 -5.80
N VAL A 153 21.64 15.92 -5.20
CA VAL A 153 22.02 16.19 -3.82
C VAL A 153 23.28 17.05 -3.81
N ASP A 154 23.17 18.22 -3.21
CA ASP A 154 24.35 19.05 -2.92
C ASP A 154 25.02 18.50 -1.65
N LEU A 155 26.18 17.91 -1.82
CA LEU A 155 26.93 17.29 -0.73
C LEU A 155 27.27 18.26 0.40
N ALA A 156 27.56 19.51 0.09
CA ALA A 156 27.83 20.51 1.11
C ALA A 156 26.62 20.79 2.00
N THR A 157 25.44 20.75 1.42
CA THR A 157 24.18 20.94 2.15
C THR A 157 23.84 19.74 3.04
N VAL A 158 24.14 18.50 2.61
CA VAL A 158 23.79 17.30 3.39
C VAL A 158 24.84 16.93 4.43
N GLN A 159 26.06 17.40 4.29
CA GLN A 159 27.15 17.11 5.22
C GLN A 159 26.80 17.27 6.71
N PRO A 160 26.13 18.35 7.15
CA PRO A 160 25.77 18.51 8.57
C PRO A 160 24.75 17.48 9.08
N PHE A 161 24.07 16.79 8.17
CA PHE A 161 23.01 15.82 8.49
C PHE A 161 23.48 14.36 8.45
N LEU A 162 24.74 14.12 8.07
CA LEU A 162 25.34 12.79 8.06
C LEU A 162 26.41 12.66 9.14
N VAL A 163 26.65 11.44 9.58
CA VAL A 163 27.84 11.15 10.40
C VAL A 163 29.10 11.26 9.55
N ALA A 164 30.21 11.63 10.16
CA ALA A 164 31.44 11.93 9.42
C ALA A 164 31.94 10.71 8.59
N GLY A 165 31.75 9.50 9.08
CA GLY A 165 32.12 8.28 8.37
C GLY A 165 31.32 8.06 7.10
N ASP A 166 30.03 8.32 7.14
CA ASP A 166 29.13 8.16 5.98
C ASP A 166 29.39 9.24 4.94
N PHE A 167 29.59 10.48 5.41
CA PHE A 167 29.91 11.57 4.48
C PHE A 167 31.24 11.34 3.74
N ALA A 168 32.21 10.71 4.37
CA ALA A 168 33.49 10.38 3.74
C ALA A 168 33.38 9.32 2.63
N GLN A 169 32.26 8.62 2.55
CA GLN A 169 31.97 7.61 1.52
C GLN A 169 31.23 8.21 0.31
N LEU A 170 30.70 9.42 0.41
CA LEU A 170 30.07 10.17 -0.66
C LEU A 170 31.06 10.98 -1.47
#